data_36b72af1ec3327e645772a1a6bb75a18
#
_entry.id   36b72af1ec3327e645772a1a6bb75a18
#
_cell.length_a   1.000
_cell.length_b   1.000
_cell.length_c   1.000
_cell.angle_alpha   90.00
_cell.angle_beta   90.00
_cell.angle_gamma   90.00
#
_symmetry.space_group_name_H-M   'P 1'
#
loop_
_entity.id
_entity.type
_entity.pdbx_description
1 polymer ?
#
loop_
_entity_poly.entity_id
_entity_poly.type
_entity_poly.pdbx_seq_one_letter_code
_entity_poly.pdbx_strand_id
1 'polypeptide(L)'
;AIPVYASDGSWGGPVGGWPDRRNPRAVLEYNKDNRYTYWRMFGDAYVNLTPFKGFNLRSTFGLDYANKQARYFTYPYQEGTQTNNGKSAVEAKQEHAIATYQLEVGKHRGDVMIGMELNREDDSHFSGYKEDFSILTPDYMWPDAGSGTAQAYGAGEGYSLVSFFGKMNYSYADRYLLSLTLRRDGSSRFGKNHRYATFPSVSLGWRITQENFMKELTWLDDLKLRVSWGQTGNQEISNLARYTIYAPNY
;
A
#
# COMPACT_ATOMS: atom_id res chain seq x y z
N ALA A 1 0.16 -10.61 42.97
CA ALA A 1 0.43 -11.23 41.64
C ALA A 1 -0.54 -12.40 41.47
N ILE A 2 -1.10 -12.56 40.28
CA ILE A 2 -1.95 -13.71 39.96
C ILE A 2 -1.02 -14.92 39.78
N PRO A 3 -1.21 -16.03 40.49
CA PRO A 3 -0.40 -17.23 40.25
C PRO A 3 -0.70 -17.81 38.87
N VAL A 4 0.29 -18.48 38.26
CA VAL A 4 0.13 -19.10 36.92
C VAL A 4 -0.91 -20.20 36.98
N TYR A 5 -0.92 -20.98 38.06
CA TYR A 5 -1.86 -22.07 38.29
C TYR A 5 -2.61 -21.85 39.60
N ALA A 6 -3.87 -22.21 39.63
CA ALA A 6 -4.67 -22.31 40.84
C ALA A 6 -4.32 -23.58 41.64
N SER A 7 -4.80 -23.67 42.86
CA SER A 7 -4.53 -24.80 43.73
C SER A 7 -5.08 -26.16 43.25
N ASP A 8 -6.06 -26.11 42.35
CA ASP A 8 -6.66 -27.29 41.70
C ASP A 8 -5.95 -27.69 40.38
N GLY A 9 -4.85 -27.00 40.03
CA GLY A 9 -4.10 -27.22 38.80
C GLY A 9 -4.64 -26.51 37.57
N SER A 10 -5.76 -25.82 37.67
CA SER A 10 -6.30 -24.98 36.59
C SER A 10 -5.49 -23.69 36.45
N TRP A 11 -5.76 -22.92 35.39
CA TRP A 11 -5.11 -21.63 35.21
C TRP A 11 -5.56 -20.64 36.30
N GLY A 12 -4.59 -19.98 36.93
CA GLY A 12 -4.88 -18.95 37.92
C GLY A 12 -5.70 -17.82 37.33
N GLY A 13 -6.84 -17.54 37.89
CA GLY A 13 -7.74 -16.47 37.48
C GLY A 13 -7.48 -15.16 38.23
N PRO A 14 -8.13 -14.06 37.84
CA PRO A 14 -8.04 -12.78 38.53
C PRO A 14 -8.60 -12.88 39.92
N VAL A 15 -7.85 -12.40 40.90
CA VAL A 15 -8.29 -12.31 42.31
C VAL A 15 -8.91 -10.92 42.52
N GLY A 16 -10.10 -10.88 43.13
CA GLY A 16 -10.68 -9.63 43.60
C GLY A 16 -11.40 -8.77 42.56
N GLY A 17 -12.24 -9.37 41.72
CA GLY A 17 -13.25 -8.61 40.99
C GLY A 17 -12.79 -7.88 39.72
N TRP A 18 -11.69 -8.29 39.15
CA TRP A 18 -11.23 -7.81 37.82
C TRP A 18 -11.50 -8.86 36.74
N PRO A 19 -12.71 -8.91 36.16
CA PRO A 19 -13.12 -9.99 35.26
C PRO A 19 -12.39 -10.03 33.91
N ASP A 20 -11.72 -8.96 33.51
CA ASP A 20 -11.29 -8.76 32.10
C ASP A 20 -9.89 -9.26 31.78
N ARG A 21 -9.12 -9.70 32.79
CA ARG A 21 -7.72 -10.08 32.56
C ARG A 21 -7.54 -11.59 32.60
N ARG A 22 -7.46 -12.19 31.42
CA ARG A 22 -7.04 -13.58 31.30
C ARG A 22 -5.60 -13.75 31.77
N ASN A 23 -5.28 -14.94 32.30
CA ASN A 23 -3.91 -15.30 32.64
C ASN A 23 -3.04 -15.25 31.41
N PRO A 24 -1.95 -14.41 31.35
CA PRO A 24 -1.13 -14.27 30.17
C PRO A 24 -0.47 -15.58 29.72
N ARG A 25 -0.13 -16.46 30.67
CA ARG A 25 0.45 -17.77 30.35
C ARG A 25 -0.56 -18.68 29.68
N ALA A 26 -1.82 -18.68 30.20
CA ALA A 26 -2.91 -19.39 29.54
C ALA A 26 -3.18 -18.88 28.12
N VAL A 27 -3.18 -17.56 27.94
CA VAL A 27 -3.34 -16.96 26.62
C VAL A 27 -2.27 -17.42 25.64
N LEU A 28 -1.01 -17.46 26.07
CA LEU A 28 0.08 -17.97 25.24
C LEU A 28 -0.10 -19.45 24.91
N GLU A 29 -0.47 -20.26 25.88
CA GLU A 29 -0.68 -21.70 25.67
C GLU A 29 -1.84 -21.97 24.71
N TYR A 30 -2.97 -21.28 24.86
CA TYR A 30 -4.13 -21.45 23.98
C TYR A 30 -3.97 -20.86 22.59
N ASN A 31 -3.01 -19.96 22.38
CA ASN A 31 -2.72 -19.36 21.06
C ASN A 31 -1.48 -19.95 20.37
N LYS A 32 -0.81 -20.93 20.99
CA LYS A 32 0.45 -21.50 20.45
C LYS A 32 0.27 -22.14 19.08
N ASP A 33 -0.91 -22.64 18.78
CA ASP A 33 -1.24 -23.33 17.54
C ASP A 33 -1.75 -22.38 16.45
N ASN A 34 -2.00 -21.12 16.79
CA ASN A 34 -2.39 -20.11 15.83
C ASN A 34 -1.27 -19.88 14.83
N ARG A 35 -1.60 -19.96 13.55
CA ARG A 35 -0.64 -19.81 12.46
C ARG A 35 -1.09 -18.74 11.51
N TYR A 36 -0.14 -17.91 11.12
CA TYR A 36 -0.29 -16.92 10.09
C TYR A 36 0.84 -17.16 9.07
N THR A 37 0.46 -17.46 7.84
CA THR A 37 1.40 -17.62 6.74
C THR A 37 1.18 -16.47 5.76
N TYR A 38 2.24 -15.76 5.49
CA TYR A 38 2.27 -14.68 4.51
C TYR A 38 3.41 -14.92 3.55
N TRP A 39 3.13 -14.94 2.28
CA TRP A 39 4.15 -14.90 1.25
C TRP A 39 3.80 -13.85 0.22
N ARG A 40 4.81 -13.19 -0.29
CA ARG A 40 4.70 -12.12 -1.27
C ARG A 40 5.75 -12.31 -2.35
N MET A 41 5.36 -12.17 -3.58
CA MET A 41 6.22 -12.11 -4.73
C MET A 41 6.04 -10.74 -5.37
N PHE A 42 7.13 -10.00 -5.50
CA PHE A 42 7.12 -8.71 -6.18
C PHE A 42 8.33 -8.60 -7.08
N GLY A 43 8.19 -7.85 -8.15
CA GLY A 43 9.27 -7.60 -9.08
C GLY A 43 8.82 -6.71 -10.23
N ASP A 44 9.79 -6.19 -10.94
CA ASP A 44 9.58 -5.42 -12.13
C ASP A 44 10.51 -5.85 -13.26
N ALA A 45 10.07 -5.62 -14.49
CA ALA A 45 10.86 -5.76 -15.69
C ALA A 45 10.70 -4.53 -16.55
N TYR A 46 11.74 -4.07 -17.19
CA TYR A 46 11.67 -2.90 -18.05
C TYR A 46 12.44 -3.08 -19.37
N VAL A 47 12.01 -2.32 -20.36
CA VAL A 47 12.68 -2.18 -21.64
C VAL A 47 13.02 -0.70 -21.83
N ASN A 48 14.27 -0.43 -22.17
CA ASN A 48 14.79 0.89 -22.50
C ASN A 48 15.19 0.91 -23.96
N LEU A 49 14.67 1.85 -24.71
CA LEU A 49 14.98 2.05 -26.12
C LEU A 49 15.54 3.46 -26.32
N THR A 50 16.73 3.55 -26.93
CA THR A 50 17.39 4.81 -27.27
C THR A 50 17.65 4.88 -28.79
N PRO A 51 16.60 5.04 -29.62
CA PRO A 51 16.71 4.93 -31.07
C PRO A 51 17.62 6.01 -31.68
N PHE A 52 17.78 7.17 -31.02
CA PHE A 52 18.69 8.23 -31.43
C PHE A 52 19.14 9.04 -30.19
N LYS A 53 20.23 9.82 -30.40
CA LYS A 53 20.82 10.64 -29.31
C LYS A 53 19.80 11.61 -28.72
N GLY A 54 19.69 11.63 -27.40
CA GLY A 54 18.80 12.52 -26.65
C GLY A 54 17.36 12.00 -26.48
N PHE A 55 17.02 10.87 -27.10
CA PHE A 55 15.71 10.25 -26.89
C PHE A 55 15.83 8.95 -26.12
N ASN A 56 15.00 8.80 -25.07
CA ASN A 56 14.89 7.56 -24.30
C ASN A 56 13.40 7.20 -24.13
N LEU A 57 13.05 5.98 -24.48
CA LEU A 57 11.74 5.39 -24.21
C LEU A 57 11.91 4.24 -23.22
N ARG A 58 11.27 4.34 -22.09
CA ARG A 58 11.26 3.28 -21.08
C ARG A 58 9.84 2.77 -20.86
N SER A 59 9.70 1.46 -20.91
CA SER A 59 8.48 0.76 -20.52
C SER A 59 8.81 -0.17 -19.35
N THR A 60 8.06 -0.08 -18.27
CA THR A 60 8.23 -0.92 -17.07
C THR A 60 6.94 -1.66 -16.78
N PHE A 61 7.05 -2.93 -16.45
CA PHE A 61 5.98 -3.77 -15.94
C PHE A 61 6.32 -4.24 -14.54
N GLY A 62 5.46 -3.98 -13.58
CA GLY A 62 5.60 -4.40 -12.19
C GLY A 62 4.48 -5.35 -11.77
N LEU A 63 4.82 -6.35 -10.97
CA LEU A 63 3.90 -7.27 -10.32
C LEU A 63 4.17 -7.30 -8.83
N ASP A 64 3.11 -7.23 -8.03
CA ASP A 64 3.14 -7.45 -6.60
C ASP A 64 1.98 -8.38 -6.24
N TYR A 65 2.30 -9.60 -5.87
CA TYR A 65 1.34 -10.62 -5.51
C TYR A 65 1.57 -11.07 -4.07
N ALA A 66 0.53 -10.99 -3.25
CA ALA A 66 0.58 -11.41 -1.86
C ALA A 66 -0.52 -12.42 -1.55
N ASN A 67 -0.16 -13.47 -0.83
CA ASN A 67 -1.13 -14.41 -0.26
C ASN A 67 -0.96 -14.48 1.25
N LYS A 68 -2.07 -14.33 1.95
CA LYS A 68 -2.15 -14.36 3.41
C LYS A 68 -3.08 -15.48 3.82
N GLN A 69 -2.57 -16.42 4.59
CA GLN A 69 -3.36 -17.49 5.17
C GLN A 69 -3.23 -17.43 6.69
N ALA A 70 -4.36 -17.46 7.36
CA ALA A 70 -4.38 -17.50 8.82
C ALA A 70 -5.27 -18.64 9.30
N ARG A 71 -4.83 -19.34 10.30
CA ARG A 71 -5.57 -20.38 10.97
C ARG A 71 -5.53 -20.13 12.47
N TYR A 72 -6.67 -19.82 13.04
CA TYR A 72 -6.80 -19.48 14.44
C TYR A 72 -7.61 -20.55 15.16
N PHE A 73 -7.10 -20.99 16.27
CA PHE A 73 -7.74 -21.92 17.17
C PHE A 73 -8.16 -21.19 18.43
N THR A 74 -9.39 -21.41 18.84
CA THR A 74 -9.89 -20.95 20.14
C THR A 74 -10.22 -22.16 20.96
N TYR A 75 -9.47 -22.38 22.01
CA TYR A 75 -9.72 -23.45 22.97
C TYR A 75 -10.66 -22.96 24.07
N PRO A 76 -11.46 -23.88 24.67
CA PRO A 76 -12.27 -23.53 25.83
C PRO A 76 -11.41 -22.97 26.95
N TYR A 77 -11.79 -21.79 27.41
CA TYR A 77 -11.19 -21.16 28.58
C TYR A 77 -12.34 -20.72 29.48
N GLN A 78 -12.56 -21.44 30.56
CA GLN A 78 -13.64 -21.26 31.51
C GLN A 78 -15.07 -21.55 31.00
N GLU A 79 -15.47 -21.27 29.83
CA GLU A 79 -16.78 -21.53 29.19
C GLU A 79 -16.72 -21.11 27.68
N GLY A 80 -15.55 -20.91 27.12
CA GLY A 80 -15.40 -20.41 25.77
C GLY A 80 -15.52 -21.49 24.67
N THR A 81 -15.99 -21.07 23.52
CA THR A 81 -16.10 -21.88 22.31
C THR A 81 -14.86 -21.76 21.43
N GLN A 82 -14.68 -22.65 20.48
CA GLN A 82 -13.50 -22.76 19.63
C GLN A 82 -13.76 -22.28 18.21
N THR A 83 -12.80 -21.60 17.64
CA THR A 83 -12.95 -20.97 16.34
C THR A 83 -11.76 -21.27 15.43
N ASN A 84 -12.03 -21.53 14.15
CA ASN A 84 -11.01 -21.73 13.14
C ASN A 84 -11.28 -20.81 11.94
N ASN A 85 -10.35 -19.89 11.62
CA ASN A 85 -10.52 -18.90 10.57
C ASN A 85 -9.37 -18.95 9.56
N GLY A 86 -9.70 -18.98 8.27
CA GLY A 86 -8.73 -18.81 7.19
C GLY A 86 -9.01 -17.55 6.38
N LYS A 87 -7.97 -16.83 5.98
CA LYS A 87 -8.04 -15.65 5.10
C LYS A 87 -7.01 -15.75 3.99
N SER A 88 -7.40 -15.42 2.77
CA SER A 88 -6.48 -15.25 1.65
C SER A 88 -6.72 -13.91 0.94
N ALA A 89 -5.64 -13.26 0.51
CA ALA A 89 -5.69 -12.00 -0.23
C ALA A 89 -4.71 -12.03 -1.41
N VAL A 90 -5.09 -11.41 -2.52
CA VAL A 90 -4.28 -11.31 -3.74
C VAL A 90 -4.23 -9.86 -4.18
N GLU A 91 -3.02 -9.36 -4.44
CA GLU A 91 -2.76 -8.00 -4.88
C GLU A 91 -1.87 -8.02 -6.13
N ALA A 92 -2.28 -7.35 -7.20
CA ALA A 92 -1.50 -7.21 -8.42
C ALA A 92 -1.38 -5.74 -8.82
N LYS A 93 -0.15 -5.28 -9.10
CA LYS A 93 0.14 -3.92 -9.55
C LYS A 93 0.84 -3.93 -10.89
N GLN A 94 0.41 -3.06 -11.78
CA GLN A 94 1.01 -2.92 -13.12
C GLN A 94 1.27 -1.44 -13.42
N GLU A 95 2.48 -1.12 -13.81
CA GLU A 95 2.91 0.23 -14.19
C GLU A 95 3.60 0.24 -15.56
N HIS A 96 3.25 1.14 -16.54
CA HIS A 96 3.98 2.21 -17.15
C HIS A 96 4.38 2.24 -18.62
N ALA A 97 4.54 3.45 -19.13
CA ALA A 97 5.46 3.86 -20.18
C ALA A 97 5.95 5.28 -19.91
N ILE A 98 7.28 5.52 -20.00
CA ILE A 98 7.88 6.84 -19.84
C ILE A 98 8.72 7.14 -21.08
N ALA A 99 8.42 8.25 -21.78
CA ALA A 99 9.23 8.77 -22.87
C ALA A 99 9.96 10.03 -22.41
N THR A 100 11.28 10.07 -22.59
CA THR A 100 12.13 11.22 -22.24
C THR A 100 12.85 11.73 -23.47
N TYR A 101 12.81 13.02 -23.70
CA TYR A 101 13.57 13.71 -24.75
C TYR A 101 14.46 14.79 -24.13
N GLN A 102 15.74 14.78 -24.46
CA GLN A 102 16.72 15.76 -24.00
C GLN A 102 17.19 16.61 -25.16
N LEU A 103 17.15 17.93 -24.96
CA LEU A 103 17.62 18.92 -25.92
C LEU A 103 18.68 19.82 -25.27
N GLU A 104 19.85 19.91 -25.89
CA GLU A 104 20.91 20.82 -25.50
C GLU A 104 21.33 21.67 -26.73
N VAL A 105 21.18 22.99 -26.58
CA VAL A 105 21.56 23.94 -27.67
C VAL A 105 22.31 25.13 -27.06
N GLY A 106 23.62 25.15 -27.20
CA GLY A 106 24.47 26.24 -26.69
C GLY A 106 24.36 26.43 -25.17
N LYS A 107 23.89 27.61 -24.75
CA LYS A 107 23.64 27.94 -23.34
C LYS A 107 22.30 27.43 -22.81
N HIS A 108 21.49 26.84 -23.68
CA HIS A 108 20.19 26.32 -23.38
C HIS A 108 20.29 24.82 -23.18
N ARG A 109 19.82 24.36 -22.05
CA ARG A 109 19.70 22.93 -21.76
C ARG A 109 18.25 22.63 -21.30
N GLY A 110 17.64 21.66 -21.94
CA GLY A 110 16.28 21.28 -21.62
C GLY A 110 16.01 19.80 -21.82
N ASP A 111 15.11 19.25 -20.99
CA ASP A 111 14.53 17.93 -21.17
C ASP A 111 13.02 18.00 -21.05
N VAL A 112 12.35 17.16 -21.81
CA VAL A 112 10.91 16.96 -21.75
C VAL A 112 10.65 15.48 -21.56
N MET A 113 9.80 15.17 -20.58
CA MET A 113 9.35 13.83 -20.29
C MET A 113 7.82 13.81 -20.41
N ILE A 114 7.28 12.84 -21.11
CA ILE A 114 5.87 12.51 -21.10
C ILE A 114 5.74 11.06 -20.68
N GLY A 115 4.69 10.74 -19.92
CA GLY A 115 4.50 9.38 -19.45
C GLY A 115 3.06 9.08 -19.16
N MET A 116 2.80 7.78 -19.06
CA MET A 116 1.53 7.20 -18.68
C MET A 116 1.80 6.13 -17.64
N GLU A 117 0.94 6.05 -16.63
CA GLU A 117 1.00 5.05 -15.58
C GLU A 117 -0.38 4.40 -15.44
N LEU A 118 -0.38 3.09 -15.37
CA LEU A 118 -1.57 2.28 -15.08
C LEU A 118 -1.28 1.47 -13.83
N ASN A 119 -2.17 1.57 -12.84
CA ASN A 119 -2.10 0.75 -11.62
C ASN A 119 -3.45 0.08 -11.43
N ARG A 120 -3.43 -1.21 -11.11
CA ARG A 120 -4.62 -1.98 -10.75
C ARG A 120 -4.31 -2.82 -9.53
N GLU A 121 -5.20 -2.74 -8.56
CA GLU A 121 -5.16 -3.51 -7.34
C GLU A 121 -6.47 -4.27 -7.20
N ASP A 122 -6.37 -5.57 -7.02
CA ASP A 122 -7.50 -6.45 -6.73
C ASP A 122 -7.20 -7.18 -5.42
N ASP A 123 -8.08 -7.05 -4.44
CA ASP A 123 -8.03 -7.74 -3.16
C ASP A 123 -9.27 -8.60 -3.00
N SER A 124 -9.07 -9.81 -2.51
CA SER A 124 -10.16 -10.70 -2.15
C SER A 124 -9.83 -11.46 -0.87
N HIS A 125 -10.84 -11.64 -0.05
CA HIS A 125 -10.69 -12.45 1.15
C HIS A 125 -11.87 -13.41 1.31
N PHE A 126 -11.55 -14.53 1.89
CA PHE A 126 -12.53 -15.53 2.31
C PHE A 126 -12.17 -15.97 3.73
N SER A 127 -13.18 -16.12 4.58
CA SER A 127 -13.02 -16.70 5.91
C SER A 127 -14.18 -17.60 6.23
N GLY A 128 -13.89 -18.71 6.91
CA GLY A 128 -14.89 -19.62 7.40
C GLY A 128 -14.60 -19.99 8.85
N TYR A 129 -15.63 -20.20 9.63
CA TYR A 129 -15.46 -20.64 10.98
C TYR A 129 -16.59 -21.58 11.43
N LYS A 130 -16.25 -22.43 12.40
CA LYS A 130 -17.20 -23.35 13.01
C LYS A 130 -16.79 -23.63 14.47
N GLU A 131 -17.73 -23.98 15.29
CA GLU A 131 -17.58 -24.18 16.73
C GLU A 131 -17.86 -25.64 17.11
N ASP A 132 -17.75 -25.95 18.39
CA ASP A 132 -18.12 -27.20 19.03
C ASP A 132 -17.37 -28.43 18.48
N PHE A 133 -16.07 -28.45 18.74
CA PHE A 133 -15.19 -29.56 18.41
C PHE A 133 -15.07 -30.56 19.55
N SER A 134 -15.25 -31.82 19.24
CA SER A 134 -15.12 -32.90 20.23
C SER A 134 -13.66 -33.24 20.55
N ILE A 135 -12.74 -33.01 19.57
CA ILE A 135 -11.32 -33.25 19.74
C ILE A 135 -10.59 -31.93 19.57
N LEU A 136 -9.86 -31.50 20.63
CA LEU A 136 -9.27 -30.17 20.75
C LEU A 136 -7.78 -30.16 20.43
N THR A 137 -7.44 -30.68 19.25
CA THR A 137 -6.09 -30.62 18.73
C THR A 137 -6.10 -30.08 17.30
N PRO A 138 -5.08 -29.32 16.86
CA PRO A 138 -5.03 -28.66 15.56
C PRO A 138 -5.28 -29.61 14.37
N ASP A 139 -4.88 -30.87 14.48
CA ASP A 139 -5.00 -31.84 13.42
C ASP A 139 -6.46 -32.26 13.16
N TYR A 140 -7.31 -32.20 14.17
CA TYR A 140 -8.72 -32.57 14.11
C TYR A 140 -9.70 -31.39 14.09
N MET A 141 -9.20 -30.17 14.38
CA MET A 141 -10.05 -28.98 14.40
C MET A 141 -10.18 -28.35 13.00
N TRP A 142 -10.65 -29.08 12.05
CA TRP A 142 -11.05 -28.56 10.74
C TRP A 142 -12.53 -28.17 10.76
N PRO A 143 -12.96 -27.14 9.99
CA PRO A 143 -14.35 -26.68 10.00
C PRO A 143 -15.37 -27.80 9.77
N ASP A 144 -15.03 -28.83 9.01
CA ASP A 144 -15.90 -29.97 8.76
C ASP A 144 -16.15 -30.83 10.03
N ALA A 145 -15.18 -30.88 10.96
CA ALA A 145 -15.26 -31.68 12.17
C ALA A 145 -16.03 -31.02 13.33
N GLY A 146 -16.34 -29.74 13.25
CA GLY A 146 -17.15 -29.07 14.26
C GLY A 146 -18.65 -29.40 14.12
N SER A 147 -19.39 -29.40 15.22
CA SER A 147 -20.84 -29.64 15.26
C SER A 147 -21.68 -28.37 15.28
N GLY A 148 -21.08 -27.20 15.59
CA GLY A 148 -21.74 -25.91 15.60
C GLY A 148 -22.16 -25.42 14.22
N THR A 149 -22.81 -24.27 14.15
CA THR A 149 -23.23 -23.67 12.89
C THR A 149 -22.03 -23.14 12.09
N ALA A 150 -21.89 -23.58 10.84
CA ALA A 150 -20.87 -23.07 9.95
C ALA A 150 -21.18 -21.63 9.53
N GLN A 151 -20.18 -20.79 9.60
CA GLN A 151 -20.26 -19.42 9.08
C GLN A 151 -19.16 -19.19 8.06
N ALA A 152 -19.50 -18.51 6.99
CA ALA A 152 -18.57 -18.17 5.92
C ALA A 152 -18.74 -16.70 5.53
N TYR A 153 -17.62 -16.01 5.36
CA TYR A 153 -17.57 -14.62 4.96
C TYR A 153 -16.58 -14.47 3.81
N GLY A 154 -16.89 -13.60 2.89
CA GLY A 154 -15.96 -13.27 1.83
C GLY A 154 -16.36 -11.99 1.14
N ALA A 155 -15.36 -11.29 0.65
CA ALA A 155 -15.55 -10.10 -0.17
C ALA A 155 -14.36 -9.95 -1.12
N GLY A 156 -14.59 -9.20 -2.19
CA GLY A 156 -13.53 -8.79 -3.09
C GLY A 156 -13.74 -7.33 -3.44
N GLU A 157 -12.66 -6.59 -3.50
CA GLU A 157 -12.66 -5.20 -3.93
C GLU A 157 -11.39 -4.89 -4.73
N GLY A 158 -11.42 -3.82 -5.47
CA GLY A 158 -10.27 -3.38 -6.22
C GLY A 158 -10.45 -1.98 -6.75
N TYR A 159 -9.35 -1.40 -7.18
CA TYR A 159 -9.36 -0.12 -7.85
C TYR A 159 -8.35 -0.09 -8.99
N SER A 160 -8.55 0.87 -9.87
CA SER A 160 -7.63 1.14 -10.96
C SER A 160 -7.32 2.62 -11.01
N LEU A 161 -6.07 2.92 -11.30
CA LEU A 161 -5.55 4.25 -11.54
C LEU A 161 -5.01 4.34 -12.96
N VAL A 162 -5.27 5.47 -13.60
CA VAL A 162 -4.62 5.85 -14.84
C VAL A 162 -4.10 7.27 -14.68
N SER A 163 -2.84 7.47 -15.01
CA SER A 163 -2.18 8.76 -14.90
C SER A 163 -1.48 9.10 -16.20
N PHE A 164 -1.66 10.34 -16.64
CA PHE A 164 -0.88 10.93 -17.73
C PHE A 164 -0.08 12.08 -17.14
N PHE A 165 1.20 12.15 -17.45
CA PHE A 165 2.03 13.21 -16.91
C PHE A 165 3.02 13.71 -17.94
N GLY A 166 3.34 14.99 -17.81
CA GLY A 166 4.39 15.65 -18.55
C GLY A 166 5.25 16.47 -17.61
N LYS A 167 6.55 16.45 -17.84
CA LYS A 167 7.52 17.27 -17.13
C LYS A 167 8.46 17.93 -18.13
N MET A 168 8.74 19.19 -17.91
CA MET A 168 9.74 19.95 -18.64
C MET A 168 10.71 20.57 -17.64
N ASN A 169 11.99 20.32 -17.83
CA ASN A 169 13.04 21.05 -17.15
C ASN A 169 13.77 21.90 -18.16
N TYR A 170 14.12 23.11 -17.76
CA TYR A 170 14.87 24.04 -18.59
C TYR A 170 15.92 24.76 -17.76
N SER A 171 17.10 24.92 -18.32
CA SER A 171 18.20 25.66 -17.69
C SER A 171 18.79 26.64 -18.71
N TYR A 172 18.96 27.88 -18.26
CA TYR A 172 19.66 28.90 -19.04
C TYR A 172 20.97 29.28 -18.36
N ALA A 173 22.07 29.11 -19.06
CA ALA A 173 23.43 29.42 -18.61
C ALA A 173 23.82 28.77 -17.29
N ASP A 174 23.20 27.65 -16.93
CA ASP A 174 23.28 26.99 -15.59
C ASP A 174 22.96 27.88 -14.41
N ARG A 175 22.32 29.03 -14.62
CA ARG A 175 21.94 30.01 -13.59
C ARG A 175 20.46 29.98 -13.26
N TYR A 176 19.63 29.98 -14.29
CA TYR A 176 18.18 30.04 -14.16
C TYR A 176 17.59 28.70 -14.51
N LEU A 177 16.85 28.14 -13.58
CA LEU A 177 16.28 26.81 -13.69
C LEU A 177 14.77 26.93 -13.62
N LEU A 178 14.08 26.27 -14.55
CA LEU A 178 12.63 26.14 -14.57
C LEU A 178 12.26 24.66 -14.63
N SER A 179 11.32 24.24 -13.79
CA SER A 179 10.69 22.93 -13.89
C SER A 179 9.19 23.11 -13.92
N LEU A 180 8.54 22.54 -14.93
CA LEU A 180 7.08 22.50 -15.07
C LEU A 180 6.65 21.04 -15.04
N THR A 181 5.60 20.73 -14.28
CA THR A 181 4.99 19.41 -14.28
C THR A 181 3.48 19.55 -14.37
N LEU A 182 2.88 18.72 -15.21
CA LEU A 182 1.44 18.59 -15.32
C LEU A 182 1.12 17.09 -15.21
N ARG A 183 0.28 16.74 -14.24
CA ARG A 183 -0.19 15.36 -14.04
C ARG A 183 -1.71 15.36 -14.05
N ARG A 184 -2.30 14.41 -14.77
CA ARG A 184 -3.73 14.15 -14.77
C ARG A 184 -3.98 12.72 -14.37
N ASP A 185 -4.61 12.55 -13.23
CA ASP A 185 -4.88 11.26 -12.61
C ASP A 185 -6.37 10.93 -12.67
N GLY A 186 -6.67 9.70 -13.03
CA GLY A 186 -8.01 9.14 -13.02
C GLY A 186 -8.08 7.94 -12.09
N SER A 187 -9.01 7.98 -11.13
CA SER A 187 -9.22 6.90 -10.17
C SER A 187 -10.60 6.30 -10.31
N SER A 188 -10.67 4.96 -10.29
CA SER A 188 -11.95 4.24 -10.31
C SER A 188 -12.74 4.37 -9.00
N ARG A 189 -12.12 4.87 -7.93
CA ARG A 189 -12.77 5.11 -6.63
C ARG A 189 -13.82 6.22 -6.71
N PHE A 190 -13.64 7.14 -7.67
CA PHE A 190 -14.58 8.27 -7.87
C PHE A 190 -15.68 7.97 -8.90
N GLY A 191 -16.79 8.65 -8.76
CA GLY A 191 -17.91 8.55 -9.69
C GLY A 191 -17.55 8.97 -11.12
N LYS A 192 -18.32 8.50 -12.11
CA LYS A 192 -18.01 8.62 -13.55
C LYS A 192 -17.64 10.06 -14.00
N ASN A 193 -18.25 11.08 -13.41
CA ASN A 193 -18.05 12.48 -13.80
C ASN A 193 -16.90 13.19 -13.04
N HIS A 194 -16.33 12.55 -12.02
CA HIS A 194 -15.32 13.14 -11.12
C HIS A 194 -14.05 12.27 -11.01
N ARG A 195 -13.83 11.36 -11.98
CA ARG A 195 -12.71 10.42 -11.93
C ARG A 195 -11.36 11.08 -12.13
N TYR A 196 -11.33 12.17 -12.90
CA TYR A 196 -10.08 12.79 -13.31
C TYR A 196 -9.86 14.12 -12.61
N ALA A 197 -8.64 14.30 -12.10
CA ALA A 197 -8.15 15.56 -11.57
C ALA A 197 -6.80 15.91 -12.20
N THR A 198 -6.49 17.19 -12.26
CA THR A 198 -5.26 17.70 -12.88
C THR A 198 -4.44 18.44 -11.83
N PHE A 199 -3.16 18.12 -11.77
CA PHE A 199 -2.22 18.60 -10.76
C PHE A 199 -1.04 19.30 -11.43
N PRO A 200 -1.08 20.62 -11.57
CA PRO A 200 0.04 21.41 -12.07
C PRO A 200 1.06 21.68 -10.96
N SER A 201 2.32 21.77 -11.33
CA SER A 201 3.38 22.31 -10.48
C SER A 201 4.42 23.07 -11.28
N VAL A 202 5.00 24.08 -10.63
CA VAL A 202 6.07 24.91 -11.18
C VAL A 202 7.16 25.12 -10.13
N SER A 203 8.41 25.05 -10.55
CA SER A 203 9.56 25.35 -9.70
C SER A 203 10.53 26.24 -10.46
N LEU A 204 10.95 27.31 -9.80
CA LEU A 204 11.97 28.24 -10.27
C LEU A 204 13.22 28.08 -9.41
N GLY A 205 14.39 28.09 -10.02
CA GLY A 205 15.66 28.05 -9.31
C GLY A 205 16.61 29.11 -9.86
N TRP A 206 17.34 29.75 -8.99
CA TRP A 206 18.39 30.71 -9.32
C TRP A 206 19.68 30.31 -8.62
N ARG A 207 20.70 29.98 -9.40
CA ARG A 207 22.06 29.71 -8.89
C ARG A 207 22.82 31.01 -8.80
N ILE A 208 22.74 31.66 -7.65
CA ILE A 208 23.28 33.00 -7.40
C ILE A 208 24.81 33.00 -7.55
N THR A 209 25.49 31.93 -7.13
CA THR A 209 26.95 31.77 -7.26
C THR A 209 27.44 31.79 -8.69
N GLN A 210 26.59 31.52 -9.67
CA GLN A 210 26.94 31.58 -11.09
C GLN A 210 26.84 33.00 -11.67
N GLU A 211 26.41 33.98 -10.87
CA GLU A 211 26.36 35.39 -11.32
C GLU A 211 27.74 36.06 -11.28
N ASN A 212 27.93 37.02 -12.15
CA ASN A 212 29.23 37.68 -12.27
C ASN A 212 29.63 38.42 -10.98
N PHE A 213 28.65 38.97 -10.25
CA PHE A 213 28.90 39.70 -9.00
C PHE A 213 29.30 38.80 -7.83
N MET A 214 29.10 37.46 -7.97
CA MET A 214 29.45 36.47 -6.93
C MET A 214 30.85 35.87 -7.15
N LYS A 215 31.47 36.04 -8.30
CA LYS A 215 32.75 35.39 -8.64
C LYS A 215 33.93 35.79 -7.74
N GLU A 216 33.84 36.91 -7.09
CA GLU A 216 34.86 37.37 -6.15
C GLU A 216 34.75 36.75 -4.77
N LEU A 217 33.61 36.13 -4.44
CA LEU A 217 33.33 35.49 -3.15
C LEU A 217 33.79 34.02 -3.17
N THR A 218 35.10 33.80 -3.08
CA THR A 218 35.73 32.47 -3.18
C THR A 218 35.46 31.53 -2.00
N TRP A 219 34.91 32.08 -0.91
CA TRP A 219 34.55 31.30 0.29
C TRP A 219 33.19 30.61 0.15
N LEU A 220 32.38 30.94 -0.85
CA LEU A 220 31.03 30.42 -1.09
C LEU A 220 30.97 29.57 -2.33
N ASP A 221 30.87 28.24 -2.18
CA ASP A 221 30.90 27.27 -3.28
C ASP A 221 29.60 27.23 -4.07
N ASP A 222 28.46 27.16 -3.39
CA ASP A 222 27.13 27.16 -4.05
C ASP A 222 26.08 27.89 -3.21
N LEU A 223 25.38 28.82 -3.84
CA LEU A 223 24.19 29.48 -3.29
C LEU A 223 23.09 29.43 -4.34
N LYS A 224 22.01 28.73 -4.00
CA LYS A 224 20.86 28.52 -4.86
C LYS A 224 19.57 28.89 -4.15
N LEU A 225 18.80 29.79 -4.74
CA LEU A 225 17.43 30.07 -4.33
C LEU A 225 16.47 29.19 -5.16
N ARG A 226 15.50 28.60 -4.49
CA ARG A 226 14.43 27.84 -5.15
C ARG A 226 13.08 28.23 -4.57
N VAL A 227 12.11 28.45 -5.47
CA VAL A 227 10.70 28.67 -5.14
C VAL A 227 9.88 27.67 -5.96
N SER A 228 8.93 27.02 -5.33
CA SER A 228 8.04 26.08 -5.99
C SER A 228 6.62 26.20 -5.50
N TRP A 229 5.69 25.96 -6.41
CA TRP A 229 4.28 25.88 -6.15
C TRP A 229 3.70 24.67 -6.86
N GLY A 230 2.69 24.03 -6.26
CA GLY A 230 2.02 22.90 -6.90
C GLY A 230 0.74 22.53 -6.18
N GLN A 231 -0.11 21.79 -6.90
CA GLN A 231 -1.32 21.18 -6.38
C GLN A 231 -1.11 19.67 -6.27
N THR A 232 -1.62 19.09 -5.19
CA THR A 232 -1.67 17.64 -4.95
C THR A 232 -3.09 17.22 -4.67
N GLY A 233 -3.40 15.95 -4.94
CA GLY A 233 -4.69 15.34 -4.63
C GLY A 233 -4.54 14.18 -3.67
N ASN A 234 -5.66 13.81 -3.04
CA ASN A 234 -5.78 12.60 -2.26
C ASN A 234 -6.91 11.74 -2.83
N GLN A 235 -6.64 10.46 -3.04
CA GLN A 235 -7.60 9.46 -3.53
C GLN A 235 -7.90 8.36 -2.49
N GLU A 236 -7.36 8.47 -1.28
CA GLU A 236 -7.53 7.49 -0.21
C GLU A 236 -8.95 7.54 0.38
N ILE A 237 -9.90 7.05 -0.42
CA ILE A 237 -11.29 6.79 -0.05
C ILE A 237 -11.58 5.31 -0.29
N SER A 238 -12.67 4.80 0.28
CA SER A 238 -13.12 3.42 0.03
C SER A 238 -13.24 3.13 -1.46
N ASN A 239 -12.81 1.96 -1.90
CA ASN A 239 -12.95 1.48 -3.28
C ASN A 239 -14.42 1.44 -3.74
N LEU A 240 -15.34 1.34 -2.77
CA LEU A 240 -16.78 1.27 -2.97
C LEU A 240 -17.51 2.61 -2.72
N ALA A 241 -16.77 3.70 -2.41
CA ALA A 241 -17.37 5.00 -2.07
C ALA A 241 -18.34 5.58 -3.12
N ARG A 242 -18.21 5.16 -4.38
CA ARG A 242 -19.07 5.56 -5.49
C ARG A 242 -20.38 4.77 -5.61
N TYR A 243 -20.52 3.69 -4.82
CA TYR A 243 -21.69 2.82 -4.89
C TYR A 243 -22.58 3.01 -3.67
N THR A 244 -23.88 2.85 -3.87
CA THR A 244 -24.79 2.68 -2.74
C THR A 244 -24.65 1.25 -2.22
N ILE A 245 -24.24 1.10 -0.96
CA ILE A 245 -24.07 -0.20 -0.33
C ILE A 245 -25.32 -0.48 0.51
N TYR A 246 -25.95 -1.62 0.28
CA TYR A 246 -27.02 -2.13 1.11
C TYR A 246 -26.46 -3.17 2.07
N ALA A 247 -26.63 -2.95 3.36
CA ALA A 247 -26.37 -3.96 4.36
C ALA A 247 -27.68 -4.73 4.58
N PRO A 248 -27.73 -6.04 4.33
CA PRO A 248 -28.92 -6.82 4.71
C PRO A 248 -29.01 -6.85 6.25
N ASN A 249 -30.14 -6.40 6.77
CA ASN A 249 -30.47 -6.62 8.17
C ASN A 249 -31.00 -8.06 8.27
N TYR A 250 -30.22 -8.93 8.92
CA TYR A 250 -30.65 -10.26 9.33
C TYR A 250 -31.12 -10.23 10.78
#